data_9524b2fc7f41ff8ccc84727d37b9b666
#
_entry.id   9524b2fc7f41ff8ccc84727d37b9b666
#
_cell.length_a   1.000
_cell.length_b   1.000
_cell.length_c   1.000
_cell.angle_alpha   90.00
_cell.angle_beta   90.00
_cell.angle_gamma   90.00
#
_symmetry.space_group_name_H-M   'P 1'
#
loop_
_entity.id
_entity.type
_entity.pdbx_description
1 polymer ?
#
loop_
_entity_poly.entity_id
_entity_poly.type
_entity_poly.pdbx_seq_one_letter_code
_entity_poly.pdbx_strand_id
1 'polypeptide(L)'
;LVSFIDDIDYIVTDTHLEAKLLECELIKEIKPIFNSQMKNDGRYVYLKIADKYNPYKTLTVEPQRSEYSYGPFRHKYAIYEMIDAMMNIFPISKQNNLYLFDYNPIPLTMDRSSFEENRRILVEIFSDTKCMNSFLNILEDKMKKAAISYKYETAAKYRDIIQGLNYISYRINDYANFLFQDYLLKIPAINGVKLFLVSGGYI
;
A
#
# COMPACT_ATOMS: atom_id res chain seq x y z
N LEU A 1 -18.74 12.91 -29.32
CA LEU A 1 -19.30 13.12 -27.96
C LEU A 1 -20.42 14.14 -27.99
N VAL A 2 -20.22 15.33 -28.58
CA VAL A 2 -21.23 16.40 -28.61
C VAL A 2 -22.56 15.98 -29.25
N SER A 3 -22.54 15.06 -30.19
CA SER A 3 -23.73 14.54 -30.89
C SER A 3 -24.63 13.63 -30.01
N PHE A 4 -24.19 13.28 -28.80
CA PHE A 4 -24.95 12.48 -27.84
C PHE A 4 -25.46 13.25 -26.64
N ILE A 5 -25.32 14.60 -26.66
CA ILE A 5 -25.78 15.47 -25.58
C ILE A 5 -27.16 15.97 -25.97
N ASP A 6 -28.18 15.61 -25.19
CA ASP A 6 -29.56 16.07 -25.36
C ASP A 6 -29.83 17.32 -24.49
N ASP A 7 -29.25 17.41 -23.30
CA ASP A 7 -29.43 18.49 -22.36
C ASP A 7 -28.20 18.70 -21.45
N ILE A 8 -28.08 19.86 -20.83
CA ILE A 8 -27.01 20.23 -19.92
C ILE A 8 -27.63 20.83 -18.67
N ASP A 9 -27.28 20.24 -17.52
CA ASP A 9 -27.62 20.77 -16.21
C ASP A 9 -26.33 21.19 -15.48
N TYR A 10 -26.46 22.10 -14.49
CA TYR A 10 -25.33 22.57 -13.71
C TYR A 10 -25.68 22.83 -12.25
N ILE A 11 -24.72 22.61 -11.38
CA ILE A 11 -24.82 22.92 -9.94
C ILE A 11 -23.70 23.88 -9.58
N VAL A 12 -24.04 25.02 -9.01
CA VAL A 12 -23.06 26.01 -8.56
C VAL A 12 -22.62 25.69 -7.14
N THR A 13 -21.31 25.68 -6.91
CA THR A 13 -20.71 25.51 -5.58
C THR A 13 -19.83 26.72 -5.26
N ASP A 14 -19.60 26.98 -3.96
CA ASP A 14 -18.85 28.16 -3.52
C ASP A 14 -17.33 27.96 -3.59
N THR A 15 -16.89 26.71 -3.63
CA THR A 15 -15.46 26.37 -3.65
C THR A 15 -15.17 25.26 -4.68
N HIS A 16 -13.95 25.28 -5.23
CA HIS A 16 -13.47 24.23 -6.12
C HIS A 16 -13.44 22.84 -5.44
N LEU A 17 -13.22 22.78 -4.12
CA LEU A 17 -13.26 21.53 -3.37
C LEU A 17 -14.67 20.93 -3.38
N GLU A 18 -15.70 21.75 -3.10
CA GLU A 18 -17.10 21.28 -3.15
C GLU A 18 -17.48 20.78 -4.53
N ALA A 19 -17.09 21.53 -5.58
CA ALA A 19 -17.32 21.08 -6.95
C ALA A 19 -16.71 19.71 -7.23
N LYS A 20 -15.46 19.48 -6.79
CA LYS A 20 -14.79 18.19 -6.97
C LYS A 20 -15.40 17.06 -6.15
N LEU A 21 -15.85 17.34 -4.93
CA LEU A 21 -16.51 16.33 -4.10
C LEU A 21 -17.85 15.93 -4.73
N LEU A 22 -18.65 16.91 -5.12
CA LEU A 22 -19.94 16.68 -5.80
C LEU A 22 -19.75 15.95 -7.14
N GLU A 23 -18.75 16.34 -7.95
CA GLU A 23 -18.40 15.63 -9.18
C GLU A 23 -18.08 14.16 -8.91
N CYS A 24 -17.28 13.91 -7.87
CA CYS A 24 -16.91 12.53 -7.50
C CYS A 24 -18.13 11.70 -7.07
N GLU A 25 -19.05 12.27 -6.29
CA GLU A 25 -20.28 11.62 -5.87
C GLU A 25 -21.18 11.30 -7.07
N LEU A 26 -21.45 12.28 -7.92
CA LEU A 26 -22.28 12.12 -9.11
C LEU A 26 -21.71 11.11 -10.09
N ILE A 27 -20.38 11.09 -10.30
CA ILE A 27 -19.73 10.08 -11.16
C ILE A 27 -19.88 8.67 -10.57
N LYS A 28 -19.78 8.52 -9.26
CA LYS A 28 -19.94 7.21 -8.58
C LYS A 28 -21.39 6.72 -8.65
N GLU A 29 -22.36 7.62 -8.54
CA GLU A 29 -23.79 7.32 -8.61
C GLU A 29 -24.24 7.02 -10.04
N ILE A 30 -23.99 7.94 -10.97
CA ILE A 30 -24.50 7.88 -12.35
C ILE A 30 -23.67 6.91 -13.20
N LYS A 31 -22.37 6.76 -12.91
CA LYS A 31 -21.40 5.92 -13.68
C LYS A 31 -21.42 6.22 -15.18
N PRO A 32 -21.28 7.49 -15.60
CA PRO A 32 -21.47 7.92 -16.98
C PRO A 32 -20.54 7.18 -17.93
N ILE A 33 -21.05 6.74 -19.09
CA ILE A 33 -20.37 5.83 -20.03
C ILE A 33 -19.02 6.41 -20.51
N PHE A 34 -19.01 7.72 -20.81
CA PHE A 34 -17.84 8.39 -21.40
C PHE A 34 -16.84 8.96 -20.38
N ASN A 35 -17.12 8.88 -19.09
CA ASN A 35 -16.16 9.30 -18.07
C ASN A 35 -15.25 8.14 -17.68
N SER A 36 -13.94 8.32 -17.87
CA SER A 36 -12.93 7.32 -17.50
C SER A 36 -12.30 7.57 -16.11
N GLN A 37 -12.51 8.77 -15.55
CA GLN A 37 -11.96 9.16 -14.26
C GLN A 37 -13.01 9.01 -13.14
N MET A 38 -12.57 8.79 -11.93
CA MET A 38 -13.38 8.72 -10.69
C MET A 38 -14.48 7.64 -10.64
N LYS A 39 -14.63 6.81 -11.68
CA LYS A 39 -15.62 5.71 -11.68
C LYS A 39 -15.30 4.60 -10.71
N ASN A 40 -14.03 4.30 -10.54
CA ASN A 40 -13.56 3.23 -9.69
C ASN A 40 -12.36 3.71 -8.88
N ASP A 41 -12.30 3.34 -7.63
CA ASP A 41 -11.11 3.48 -6.77
C ASP A 41 -9.98 2.50 -7.19
N GLY A 42 -10.08 1.90 -8.38
CA GLY A 42 -9.16 0.91 -8.96
C GLY A 42 -7.73 1.41 -9.21
N ARG A 43 -7.41 2.64 -8.79
CA ARG A 43 -6.04 3.15 -8.72
C ARG A 43 -5.31 2.72 -7.44
N TYR A 44 -6.04 2.25 -6.45
CA TYR A 44 -5.50 1.82 -5.16
C TYR A 44 -5.56 0.30 -5.04
N VAL A 45 -4.54 -0.22 -4.40
CA VAL A 45 -4.43 -1.64 -4.08
C VAL A 45 -4.05 -1.82 -2.61
N TYR A 46 -4.30 -3.00 -2.11
CA TYR A 46 -3.94 -3.41 -0.75
C TYR A 46 -2.95 -4.57 -0.82
N LEU A 47 -1.92 -4.50 0.00
CA LEU A 47 -1.04 -5.63 0.26
C LEU A 47 -1.74 -6.54 1.27
N LYS A 48 -1.96 -7.79 0.92
CA LYS A 48 -2.56 -8.78 1.82
C LYS A 48 -1.55 -9.85 2.19
N ILE A 49 -1.55 -10.21 3.47
CA ILE A 49 -0.89 -11.42 3.94
C ILE A 49 -1.88 -12.56 3.73
N ALA A 50 -1.48 -13.58 2.97
CA ALA A 50 -2.36 -14.69 2.59
C ALA A 50 -2.87 -15.44 3.83
N ASP A 51 -4.16 -15.72 3.85
CA ASP A 51 -4.86 -16.51 4.86
C ASP A 51 -4.90 -18.02 4.52
N LYS A 52 -4.75 -18.34 3.24
CA LYS A 52 -4.74 -19.71 2.73
C LYS A 52 -3.32 -20.13 2.38
N TYR A 53 -2.99 -21.36 2.74
CA TYR A 53 -1.70 -21.95 2.43
C TYR A 53 -1.40 -21.90 0.93
N ASN A 54 -0.22 -21.36 0.60
CA ASN A 54 0.37 -21.41 -0.71
C ASN A 54 1.89 -21.65 -0.54
N PRO A 55 2.46 -22.67 -1.18
CA PRO A 55 3.86 -23.04 -0.97
C PRO A 55 4.87 -22.00 -1.43
N TYR A 56 4.46 -21.00 -2.21
CA TYR A 56 5.36 -19.98 -2.77
C TYR A 56 5.01 -18.55 -2.31
N LYS A 57 3.75 -18.26 -1.99
CA LYS A 57 3.28 -16.89 -1.81
C LYS A 57 2.59 -16.70 -0.48
N THR A 58 3.20 -15.89 0.36
CA THR A 58 2.58 -15.40 1.60
C THR A 58 2.01 -13.99 1.44
N LEU A 59 2.42 -13.25 0.41
CA LEU A 59 1.96 -11.90 0.11
C LEU A 59 1.23 -11.87 -1.22
N THR A 60 0.11 -11.13 -1.26
CA THR A 60 -0.71 -10.92 -2.46
C THR A 60 -1.17 -9.47 -2.54
N VAL A 61 -1.66 -9.06 -3.71
CA VAL A 61 -2.24 -7.74 -3.93
C VAL A 61 -3.73 -7.89 -4.22
N GLU A 62 -4.55 -7.14 -3.49
CA GLU A 62 -6.00 -7.13 -3.64
C GLU A 62 -6.52 -5.73 -4.00
N PRO A 63 -7.62 -5.63 -4.80
CA PRO A 63 -8.20 -4.34 -5.15
C PRO A 63 -9.07 -3.75 -4.03
N GLN A 64 -9.44 -4.54 -3.03
CA GLN A 64 -10.29 -4.14 -1.92
C GLN A 64 -9.64 -4.49 -0.59
N ARG A 65 -10.01 -3.74 0.45
CA ARG A 65 -9.53 -3.99 1.81
C ARG A 65 -10.17 -5.26 2.36
N SER A 66 -9.36 -6.12 2.95
CA SER A 66 -9.76 -7.34 3.63
C SER A 66 -9.02 -7.50 4.96
N GLU A 67 -9.30 -8.56 5.70
CA GLU A 67 -8.56 -8.89 6.92
C GLU A 67 -7.07 -9.14 6.60
N TYR A 68 -6.18 -8.68 7.46
CA TYR A 68 -4.71 -8.71 7.28
C TYR A 68 -4.23 -8.04 5.97
N SER A 69 -4.96 -7.01 5.52
CA SER A 69 -4.53 -6.18 4.40
C SER A 69 -4.07 -4.80 4.86
N TYR A 70 -3.05 -4.28 4.20
CA TYR A 70 -2.40 -3.00 4.46
C TYR A 70 -2.56 -2.09 3.25
N GLY A 71 -2.70 -0.81 3.46
CA GLY A 71 -2.91 0.17 2.40
C GLY A 71 -4.00 1.19 2.77
N PRO A 72 -4.48 2.00 1.83
CA PRO A 72 -4.39 1.85 0.36
C PRO A 72 -3.06 2.32 -0.25
N PHE A 73 -2.59 1.64 -1.29
CA PHE A 73 -1.38 1.98 -2.03
C PHE A 73 -1.71 2.38 -3.47
N ARG A 74 -1.14 3.50 -3.94
CA ARG A 74 -1.35 3.99 -5.30
C ARG A 74 -0.41 3.37 -6.32
N HIS A 75 0.82 3.08 -5.93
CA HIS A 75 1.86 2.55 -6.82
C HIS A 75 1.90 1.02 -6.76
N LYS A 76 0.94 0.37 -7.42
CA LYS A 76 0.80 -1.09 -7.42
C LYS A 76 2.07 -1.83 -7.91
N TYR A 77 2.79 -1.28 -8.88
CA TYR A 77 4.00 -1.91 -9.41
C TYR A 77 5.11 -2.01 -8.34
N ALA A 78 5.31 -0.97 -7.53
CA ALA A 78 6.27 -1.02 -6.43
C ALA A 78 5.93 -2.12 -5.41
N ILE A 79 4.63 -2.38 -5.19
CA ILE A 79 4.20 -3.47 -4.31
C ILE A 79 4.49 -4.84 -4.95
N TYR A 80 4.22 -5.00 -6.25
CA TYR A 80 4.53 -6.26 -6.95
C TYR A 80 6.04 -6.54 -6.99
N GLU A 81 6.86 -5.55 -7.30
CA GLU A 81 8.32 -5.68 -7.32
C GLU A 81 8.87 -6.06 -5.94
N MET A 82 8.36 -5.46 -4.89
CA MET A 82 8.73 -5.82 -3.52
C MET A 82 8.28 -7.25 -3.17
N ILE A 83 7.06 -7.67 -3.52
CA ILE A 83 6.59 -9.04 -3.28
C ILE A 83 7.48 -10.04 -4.01
N ASP A 84 7.77 -9.80 -5.30
CA ASP A 84 8.62 -10.69 -6.08
C ASP A 84 10.03 -10.81 -5.49
N ALA A 85 10.61 -9.69 -5.03
CA ALA A 85 11.91 -9.71 -4.38
C ALA A 85 11.85 -10.43 -3.01
N MET A 86 10.77 -10.28 -2.23
CA MET A 86 10.60 -10.96 -0.95
C MET A 86 10.44 -12.47 -1.10
N MET A 87 9.91 -12.98 -2.20
CA MET A 87 9.83 -14.43 -2.44
C MET A 87 11.20 -15.10 -2.43
N ASN A 88 12.26 -14.36 -2.78
CA ASN A 88 13.63 -14.87 -2.76
C ASN A 88 14.24 -14.99 -1.35
N ILE A 89 13.60 -14.44 -0.33
CA ILE A 89 14.02 -14.53 1.08
C ILE A 89 13.06 -15.35 1.96
N PHE A 90 11.99 -15.89 1.40
CA PHE A 90 11.08 -16.76 2.13
C PHE A 90 11.62 -18.19 2.21
N PRO A 91 11.31 -18.93 3.30
CA PRO A 91 10.63 -18.49 4.51
C PRO A 91 11.53 -17.63 5.42
N ILE A 92 10.91 -16.71 6.12
CA ILE A 92 11.52 -15.99 7.23
C ILE A 92 11.18 -16.74 8.52
N SER A 93 12.16 -17.01 9.36
CA SER A 93 11.98 -17.55 10.71
C SER A 93 12.45 -16.54 11.78
N LYS A 94 12.13 -16.79 13.05
CA LYS A 94 12.53 -15.91 14.14
C LYS A 94 13.10 -16.72 15.30
N GLN A 95 14.34 -16.40 15.71
CA GLN A 95 14.99 -16.96 16.89
C GLN A 95 15.57 -15.86 17.77
N ASN A 96 15.32 -15.91 19.06
CA ASN A 96 15.80 -14.89 20.02
C ASN A 96 15.55 -13.43 19.57
N ASN A 97 14.37 -13.15 19.06
CA ASN A 97 13.97 -11.85 18.49
C ASN A 97 14.75 -11.40 17.23
N LEU A 98 15.55 -12.26 16.63
CA LEU A 98 16.23 -12.00 15.37
C LEU A 98 15.50 -12.68 14.21
N TYR A 99 15.29 -11.95 13.13
CA TYR A 99 14.75 -12.50 11.89
C TYR A 99 15.86 -13.21 11.12
N LEU A 100 15.60 -14.46 10.75
CA LEU A 100 16.54 -15.33 10.03
C LEU A 100 15.95 -15.66 8.67
N PHE A 101 16.71 -15.40 7.62
CA PHE A 101 16.40 -15.74 6.23
C PHE A 101 17.67 -15.69 5.39
N ASP A 102 17.67 -16.40 4.30
CA ASP A 102 18.73 -16.35 3.30
C ASP A 102 18.16 -15.99 1.93
N TYR A 103 18.99 -15.37 1.10
CA TYR A 103 18.61 -15.09 -0.28
C TYR A 103 18.79 -16.34 -1.15
N ASN A 104 17.72 -16.72 -1.81
CA ASN A 104 17.67 -17.82 -2.76
C ASN A 104 17.30 -17.28 -4.14
N PRO A 105 18.17 -17.44 -5.18
CA PRO A 105 17.86 -16.98 -6.53
C PRO A 105 16.57 -17.59 -7.10
N ILE A 106 16.27 -18.82 -6.68
CA ILE A 106 15.00 -19.50 -6.99
C ILE A 106 14.21 -19.56 -5.68
N PRO A 107 12.97 -19.02 -5.65
CA PRO A 107 12.12 -19.07 -4.47
C PRO A 107 11.94 -20.50 -3.95
N LEU A 108 12.09 -20.67 -2.65
CA LEU A 108 11.91 -21.96 -2.00
C LEU A 108 10.42 -22.25 -1.77
N THR A 109 10.09 -23.55 -1.82
CA THR A 109 8.75 -24.00 -1.39
C THR A 109 8.69 -24.04 0.14
N MET A 110 7.60 -23.57 0.68
CA MET A 110 7.29 -23.65 2.11
C MET A 110 6.33 -24.84 2.36
N ASP A 111 6.60 -25.63 3.38
CA ASP A 111 5.60 -26.50 3.95
C ASP A 111 4.58 -25.69 4.76
N ARG A 112 3.52 -26.32 5.25
CA ARG A 112 2.47 -25.63 5.99
C ARG A 112 2.99 -24.96 7.27
N SER A 113 3.94 -25.58 7.97
CA SER A 113 4.51 -25.04 9.21
C SER A 113 5.33 -23.76 8.93
N SER A 114 6.22 -23.84 7.96
CA SER A 114 7.04 -22.69 7.51
C SER A 114 6.19 -21.54 6.96
N PHE A 115 5.11 -21.87 6.24
CA PHE A 115 4.16 -20.87 5.76
C PHE A 115 3.48 -20.13 6.92
N GLU A 116 2.96 -20.85 7.93
CA GLU A 116 2.29 -20.22 9.07
C GLU A 116 3.25 -19.39 9.92
N GLU A 117 4.49 -19.85 10.09
CA GLU A 117 5.53 -19.06 10.77
C GLU A 117 5.85 -17.79 9.98
N ASN A 118 6.12 -17.90 8.67
CA ASN A 118 6.39 -16.78 7.78
C ASN A 118 5.24 -15.78 7.77
N ARG A 119 4.00 -16.26 7.72
CA ARG A 119 2.77 -15.46 7.82
C ARG A 119 2.71 -14.66 9.13
N ARG A 120 2.92 -15.31 10.27
CA ARG A 120 2.91 -14.68 11.59
C ARG A 120 3.98 -13.59 11.70
N ILE A 121 5.17 -13.85 11.19
CA ILE A 121 6.29 -12.88 11.18
C ILE A 121 5.94 -11.68 10.30
N LEU A 122 5.35 -11.88 9.14
CA LEU A 122 4.93 -10.79 8.27
C LEU A 122 3.85 -9.91 8.91
N VAL A 123 2.87 -10.52 9.60
CA VAL A 123 1.87 -9.76 10.38
C VAL A 123 2.57 -8.90 11.44
N GLU A 124 3.54 -9.44 12.17
CA GLU A 124 4.30 -8.71 13.16
C GLU A 124 5.07 -7.53 12.54
N ILE A 125 5.79 -7.76 11.43
CA ILE A 125 6.58 -6.74 10.73
C ILE A 125 5.70 -5.59 10.23
N PHE A 126 4.54 -5.90 9.63
CA PHE A 126 3.66 -4.87 9.07
C PHE A 126 2.77 -4.17 10.11
N SER A 127 2.59 -4.75 11.28
CA SER A 127 1.74 -4.17 12.34
C SER A 127 2.52 -3.35 13.38
N ASP A 128 3.83 -3.54 13.49
CA ASP A 128 4.67 -2.84 14.48
C ASP A 128 5.87 -2.16 13.80
N THR A 129 5.92 -0.83 13.94
CA THR A 129 7.02 0.00 13.39
C THR A 129 8.39 -0.41 13.93
N LYS A 130 8.50 -0.87 15.19
CA LYS A 130 9.78 -1.33 15.74
C LYS A 130 10.23 -2.62 15.07
N CYS A 131 9.29 -3.55 14.84
CA CYS A 131 9.55 -4.79 14.13
C CYS A 131 9.94 -4.54 12.68
N MET A 132 9.25 -3.63 11.99
CA MET A 132 9.59 -3.19 10.64
C MET A 132 11.01 -2.62 10.58
N ASN A 133 11.36 -1.70 11.48
CA ASN A 133 12.69 -1.09 11.52
C ASN A 133 13.80 -2.12 11.83
N SER A 134 13.53 -3.06 12.74
CA SER A 134 14.47 -4.15 13.03
C SER A 134 14.72 -5.03 11.79
N PHE A 135 13.66 -5.36 11.07
CA PHE A 135 13.76 -6.14 9.83
C PHE A 135 14.52 -5.39 8.73
N LEU A 136 14.24 -4.10 8.54
CA LEU A 136 14.96 -3.24 7.60
C LEU A 136 16.46 -3.16 7.90
N ASN A 137 16.85 -3.02 9.17
CA ASN A 137 18.26 -3.01 9.58
C ASN A 137 18.97 -4.32 9.18
N ILE A 138 18.31 -5.47 9.38
CA ILE A 138 18.88 -6.78 8.98
C ILE A 138 19.04 -6.87 7.46
N LEU A 139 18.05 -6.40 6.69
CA LEU A 139 18.14 -6.34 5.23
C LEU A 139 19.28 -5.45 4.75
N GLU A 140 19.47 -4.27 5.38
CA GLU A 140 20.59 -3.37 5.06
C GLU A 140 21.93 -4.02 5.32
N ASP A 141 22.08 -4.70 6.46
CA ASP A 141 23.33 -5.42 6.79
C ASP A 141 23.62 -6.55 5.79
N LYS A 142 22.59 -7.33 5.40
CA LYS A 142 22.72 -8.36 4.38
C LYS A 142 23.04 -7.76 2.99
N MET A 143 22.44 -6.63 2.64
CA MET A 143 22.76 -5.91 1.40
C MET A 143 24.22 -5.47 1.36
N LYS A 144 24.71 -4.85 2.45
CA LYS A 144 26.11 -4.40 2.56
C LYS A 144 27.08 -5.59 2.48
N LYS A 145 26.79 -6.68 3.19
CA LYS A 145 27.60 -7.91 3.14
C LYS A 145 27.65 -8.53 1.73
N ALA A 146 26.50 -8.55 1.03
CA ALA A 146 26.44 -9.04 -0.36
C ALA A 146 27.28 -8.15 -1.29
N ALA A 147 27.21 -6.83 -1.16
CA ALA A 147 28.00 -5.90 -1.97
C ALA A 147 29.51 -6.06 -1.71
N ILE A 148 29.94 -6.18 -0.47
CA ILE A 148 31.35 -6.43 -0.10
C ILE A 148 31.85 -7.75 -0.69
N SER A 149 30.96 -8.75 -0.77
CA SER A 149 31.27 -10.06 -1.35
C SER A 149 31.10 -10.12 -2.88
N TYR A 150 30.98 -8.97 -3.54
CA TYR A 150 30.78 -8.82 -5.00
C TYR A 150 29.51 -9.50 -5.55
N LYS A 151 28.55 -9.85 -4.69
CA LYS A 151 27.25 -10.41 -5.08
C LYS A 151 26.26 -9.29 -5.39
N TYR A 152 26.53 -8.51 -6.41
CA TYR A 152 25.77 -7.27 -6.71
C TYR A 152 24.31 -7.51 -7.04
N GLU A 153 23.99 -8.62 -7.70
CA GLU A 153 22.60 -8.99 -7.99
C GLU A 153 21.82 -9.25 -6.71
N THR A 154 22.38 -9.99 -5.76
CA THR A 154 21.80 -10.22 -4.45
C THR A 154 21.64 -8.91 -3.66
N ALA A 155 22.66 -8.04 -3.71
CA ALA A 155 22.59 -6.73 -3.06
C ALA A 155 21.49 -5.86 -3.68
N ALA A 156 21.31 -5.87 -5.01
CA ALA A 156 20.23 -5.17 -5.69
C ALA A 156 18.85 -5.68 -5.25
N LYS A 157 18.66 -6.98 -5.11
CA LYS A 157 17.40 -7.54 -4.61
C LYS A 157 17.09 -7.12 -3.17
N TYR A 158 18.07 -7.13 -2.27
CA TYR A 158 17.87 -6.58 -0.93
C TYR A 158 17.51 -5.09 -0.96
N ARG A 159 18.17 -4.29 -1.80
CA ARG A 159 17.82 -2.87 -1.99
C ARG A 159 16.36 -2.71 -2.43
N ASP A 160 15.91 -3.49 -3.38
CA ASP A 160 14.55 -3.42 -3.93
C ASP A 160 13.50 -3.77 -2.85
N ILE A 161 13.78 -4.79 -2.01
CA ILE A 161 12.96 -5.11 -0.84
C ILE A 161 12.91 -3.91 0.14
N ILE A 162 14.07 -3.33 0.49
CA ILE A 162 14.17 -2.20 1.41
C ILE A 162 13.36 -0.99 0.90
N GLN A 163 13.48 -0.66 -0.39
CA GLN A 163 12.74 0.43 -1.00
C GLN A 163 11.22 0.20 -0.95
N GLY A 164 10.78 -1.01 -1.28
CA GLY A 164 9.37 -1.38 -1.21
C GLY A 164 8.81 -1.34 0.22
N LEU A 165 9.54 -1.89 1.19
CA LEU A 165 9.12 -1.87 2.59
C LEU A 165 9.10 -0.45 3.18
N ASN A 166 10.06 0.40 2.86
CA ASN A 166 10.05 1.81 3.25
C ASN A 166 8.85 2.56 2.68
N TYR A 167 8.52 2.33 1.41
CA TYR A 167 7.32 2.89 0.80
C TYR A 167 6.05 2.44 1.53
N ILE A 168 5.92 1.14 1.83
CA ILE A 168 4.77 0.57 2.54
C ILE A 168 4.67 1.14 3.95
N SER A 169 5.77 1.14 4.71
CA SER A 169 5.82 1.65 6.09
C SER A 169 5.41 3.13 6.15
N TYR A 170 5.96 3.95 5.27
CA TYR A 170 5.59 5.36 5.17
C TYR A 170 4.09 5.54 4.92
N ARG A 171 3.53 4.79 3.96
CA ARG A 171 2.10 4.90 3.60
C ARG A 171 1.15 4.37 4.66
N ILE A 172 1.52 3.30 5.36
CA ILE A 172 0.72 2.79 6.47
C ILE A 172 0.63 3.85 7.58
N ASN A 173 1.76 4.45 7.96
CA ASN A 173 1.81 5.48 9.00
C ASN A 173 1.08 6.77 8.56
N ASP A 174 1.28 7.21 7.33
CA ASP A 174 0.63 8.39 6.75
C ASP A 174 -0.89 8.23 6.73
N TYR A 175 -1.38 7.07 6.29
CA TYR A 175 -2.81 6.76 6.28
C TYR A 175 -3.40 6.62 7.69
N ALA A 176 -2.70 5.96 8.60
CA ALA A 176 -3.12 5.86 9.98
C ALA A 176 -3.23 7.26 10.62
N ASN A 177 -2.20 8.10 10.46
CA ASN A 177 -2.24 9.48 10.96
C ASN A 177 -3.43 10.27 10.38
N PHE A 178 -3.70 10.12 9.09
CA PHE A 178 -4.84 10.77 8.44
C PHE A 178 -6.20 10.33 9.02
N LEU A 179 -6.35 9.06 9.38
CA LEU A 179 -7.58 8.53 9.97
C LEU A 179 -7.78 8.90 11.45
N PHE A 180 -6.67 9.06 12.19
CA PHE A 180 -6.73 9.31 13.63
C PHE A 180 -6.61 10.79 14.02
N GLN A 181 -6.36 11.66 13.06
CA GLN A 181 -6.27 13.11 13.29
C GLN A 181 -7.42 13.84 12.62
N ASP A 182 -7.98 14.83 13.33
CA ASP A 182 -8.94 15.75 12.76
C ASP A 182 -8.19 16.91 12.08
N TYR A 183 -8.61 17.25 10.88
CA TYR A 183 -8.05 18.36 10.11
C TYR A 183 -9.13 19.40 9.84
N LEU A 184 -8.82 20.66 10.11
CA LEU A 184 -9.66 21.78 9.71
C LEU A 184 -9.06 22.44 8.46
N LEU A 185 -9.68 22.19 7.32
CA LEU A 185 -9.29 22.80 6.06
C LEU A 185 -9.92 24.17 5.93
N LYS A 186 -9.10 25.19 5.73
CA LYS A 186 -9.51 26.58 5.50
C LYS A 186 -9.34 26.90 4.01
N ILE A 187 -10.46 27.08 3.30
CA ILE A 187 -10.48 27.28 1.86
C ILE A 187 -11.07 28.65 1.53
N PRO A 188 -10.37 29.49 0.74
CA PRO A 188 -10.93 30.75 0.27
C PRO A 188 -12.18 30.52 -0.57
N ALA A 189 -13.22 31.31 -0.33
CA ALA A 189 -14.46 31.37 -1.09
C ALA A 189 -14.70 32.80 -1.57
N ILE A 190 -15.64 33.01 -2.50
CA ILE A 190 -15.88 34.32 -3.14
C ILE A 190 -16.19 35.41 -2.09
N ASN A 191 -16.94 35.07 -1.04
CA ASN A 191 -17.37 36.03 -0.01
C ASN A 191 -16.79 35.74 1.38
N GLY A 192 -15.58 35.12 1.45
CA GLY A 192 -14.96 34.82 2.73
C GLY A 192 -14.13 33.53 2.72
N VAL A 193 -14.32 32.75 3.77
CA VAL A 193 -13.55 31.49 3.96
C VAL A 193 -14.52 30.41 4.41
N LYS A 194 -14.47 29.25 3.76
CA LYS A 194 -15.14 28.04 4.22
C LYS A 194 -14.21 27.16 5.03
N LEU A 195 -14.76 26.54 6.04
CA LEU A 195 -14.08 25.59 6.90
C LEU A 195 -14.66 24.19 6.66
N PHE A 196 -13.80 23.23 6.38
CA PHE A 196 -14.16 21.82 6.24
C PHE A 196 -13.49 21.04 7.34
N LEU A 197 -14.27 20.33 8.13
CA LEU A 197 -13.75 19.38 9.12
C LEU A 197 -13.56 18.03 8.44
N VAL A 198 -12.33 17.53 8.46
CA VAL A 198 -12.01 16.16 8.04
C VAL A 198 -11.78 15.35 9.30
N SER A 199 -12.64 14.38 9.58
CA SER A 199 -12.56 13.53 10.77
C SER A 199 -12.76 12.07 10.37
N GLY A 200 -11.87 11.18 10.84
CA GLY A 200 -11.92 9.76 10.49
C GLY A 200 -11.81 9.47 8.99
N GLY A 201 -11.24 10.39 8.21
CA GLY A 201 -11.16 10.29 6.74
C GLY A 201 -12.40 10.75 5.98
N TYR A 202 -13.39 11.33 6.65
CA TYR A 202 -14.61 11.92 6.07
C TYR A 202 -14.55 13.45 6.14
N ILE A 203 -15.20 14.10 5.17
CA ILE A 203 -15.36 15.56 5.11
C ILE A 203 -16.82 15.93 5.40
#